data_faf4579ebde099bc623beb595e64e761
#
_entry.id   faf4579ebde099bc623beb595e64e761
#
_cell.length_a   1.000
_cell.length_b   1.000
_cell.length_c   1.000
_cell.angle_alpha   90.00
_cell.angle_beta   90.00
_cell.angle_gamma   90.00
#
_symmetry.space_group_name_H-M   'P 1'
#
loop_
_entity.id
_entity.type
_entity.pdbx_description
1 polymer ?
#
loop_
_entity_poly.entity_id
_entity_poly.type
_entity_poly.pdbx_seq_one_letter_code
_entity_poly.pdbx_strand_id
1 'polypeptide(L)'
;MTRTIPASGPLRLHVPEPSGRPGQETDFGYLHLSPAGAKRRPPVNEVPAKTIDLAFALIRVLDDEGHALGPWAPDVDAAFLKRGMRAMLKTRAFDARMLIAQRQKKMSFYMQCLGEEAIA
;
A
#
# COMPACT_ATOMS: atom_id res chain seq x y z
N MET A 1 7.76 19.96 11.07
CA MET A 1 6.67 20.51 11.92
C MET A 1 5.76 19.35 12.30
N THR A 2 5.79 18.94 13.55
CA THR A 2 4.95 17.84 14.06
C THR A 2 3.53 18.38 14.24
N ARG A 3 2.61 17.96 13.41
CA ARG A 3 1.21 18.35 13.51
C ARG A 3 0.56 17.61 14.67
N THR A 4 0.39 18.28 15.80
CA THR A 4 -0.35 17.74 16.95
C THR A 4 -1.83 17.70 16.58
N ILE A 5 -2.43 16.52 16.50
CA ILE A 5 -3.86 16.34 16.29
C ILE A 5 -4.55 16.59 17.61
N PRO A 6 -5.49 17.54 17.71
CA PRO A 6 -6.22 17.79 18.95
C PRO A 6 -7.13 16.59 19.28
N ALA A 7 -7.07 16.13 20.53
CA ALA A 7 -7.72 14.91 21.03
C ALA A 7 -9.25 15.00 21.21
N SER A 8 -9.90 16.12 20.87
CA SER A 8 -11.33 16.31 21.12
C SER A 8 -12.01 17.18 20.06
N GLY A 9 -12.29 16.58 18.92
CA GLY A 9 -13.15 17.17 17.90
C GLY A 9 -13.93 16.08 17.18
N PRO A 10 -15.05 16.38 16.52
CA PRO A 10 -15.73 15.38 15.70
C PRO A 10 -14.74 14.83 14.67
N LEU A 11 -14.74 13.50 14.51
CA LEU A 11 -13.95 12.83 13.47
C LEU A 11 -14.28 13.48 12.13
N ARG A 12 -13.41 14.33 11.64
CA ARG A 12 -13.50 14.87 10.29
C ARG A 12 -12.72 13.94 9.39
N LEU A 13 -13.42 13.35 8.43
CA LEU A 13 -12.78 12.66 7.33
C LEU A 13 -11.91 13.71 6.60
N HIS A 14 -10.61 13.65 6.82
CA HIS A 14 -9.68 14.47 6.05
C HIS A 14 -9.45 13.74 4.72
N VAL A 15 -10.21 14.13 3.72
CA VAL A 15 -9.91 13.74 2.34
C VAL A 15 -8.77 14.66 1.90
N PRO A 16 -7.56 14.12 1.63
CA PRO A 16 -6.49 14.93 1.07
C PRO A 16 -6.96 15.57 -0.23
N GLU A 17 -6.69 16.84 -0.44
CA GLU A 17 -6.92 17.45 -1.74
C GLU A 17 -6.14 16.66 -2.79
N PRO A 18 -6.74 16.35 -3.95
CA PRO A 18 -6.03 15.66 -5.00
C PRO A 18 -4.78 16.48 -5.36
N SER A 19 -3.62 15.87 -5.24
CA SER A 19 -2.31 16.51 -5.43
C SER A 19 -2.00 16.91 -6.86
N GLY A 20 -2.92 16.71 -7.78
CA GLY A 20 -2.78 17.14 -9.16
C GLY A 20 -4.09 17.07 -9.93
N ARG A 21 -4.30 17.99 -10.86
CA ARG A 21 -5.32 17.90 -11.89
C ARG A 21 -4.85 16.94 -12.99
N PRO A 22 -5.75 16.35 -13.80
CA PRO A 22 -5.34 15.56 -14.94
C PRO A 22 -4.30 16.31 -15.80
N GLY A 23 -3.11 15.72 -16.02
CA GLY A 23 -2.01 16.32 -16.77
C GLY A 23 -1.02 17.14 -15.96
N GLN A 24 -1.19 17.28 -14.64
CA GLN A 24 -0.17 17.85 -13.76
C GLN A 24 0.65 16.73 -13.09
N GLU A 25 1.94 16.99 -12.92
CA GLU A 25 2.78 16.12 -12.08
C GLU A 25 2.30 16.20 -10.64
N THR A 26 2.23 15.03 -10.00
CA THR A 26 1.84 14.93 -8.59
C THR A 26 3.01 15.34 -7.71
N ASP A 27 2.81 16.31 -6.83
CA ASP A 27 3.81 16.70 -5.84
C ASP A 27 3.72 15.78 -4.61
N PHE A 28 4.73 14.96 -4.42
CA PHE A 28 4.90 14.08 -3.26
C PHE A 28 5.85 14.64 -2.20
N GLY A 29 6.32 15.90 -2.34
CA GLY A 29 7.28 16.51 -1.43
C GLY A 29 6.82 16.61 0.03
N TYR A 30 5.51 16.50 0.28
CA TYR A 30 4.95 16.47 1.63
C TYR A 30 5.05 15.07 2.31
N LEU A 31 5.37 14.02 1.56
CA LEU A 31 5.47 12.67 2.10
C LEU A 31 6.84 12.46 2.77
N HIS A 32 6.81 12.20 4.06
CA HIS A 32 7.99 11.81 4.81
C HIS A 32 8.00 10.29 4.96
N LEU A 33 8.86 9.64 4.19
CA LEU A 33 9.05 8.20 4.28
C LEU A 33 9.90 7.85 5.50
N SER A 34 9.42 6.94 6.32
CA SER A 34 10.23 6.36 7.39
C SER A 34 11.34 5.50 6.80
N PRO A 35 12.54 5.47 7.42
CA PRO A 35 13.57 4.52 7.04
C PRO A 35 13.06 3.08 7.08
N ALA A 36 13.62 2.20 6.23
CA ALA A 36 13.27 0.79 6.22
C ALA A 36 13.50 0.17 7.61
N GLY A 37 12.57 -0.66 8.05
CA GLY A 37 12.62 -1.33 9.35
C GLY A 37 12.36 -0.47 10.59
N ALA A 38 12.15 0.85 10.44
CA ALA A 38 12.00 1.76 11.59
C ALA A 38 10.66 1.61 12.34
N LYS A 39 9.64 1.03 11.73
CA LYS A 39 8.31 0.91 12.36
C LYS A 39 8.21 -0.37 13.17
N ARG A 40 7.75 -0.22 14.43
CA ARG A 40 7.46 -1.37 15.30
C ARG A 40 6.37 -2.26 14.71
N ARG A 41 6.47 -3.55 14.95
CA ARG A 41 5.40 -4.52 14.70
C ARG A 41 4.69 -4.82 16.01
N PRO A 42 3.43 -4.41 16.18
CA PRO A 42 2.68 -4.71 17.39
C PRO A 42 2.33 -6.20 17.47
N PRO A 43 2.09 -6.73 18.68
CA PRO A 43 1.51 -8.05 18.85
C PRO A 43 0.14 -8.13 18.16
N VAL A 44 -0.26 -9.35 17.74
CA VAL A 44 -1.53 -9.58 17.03
C VAL A 44 -2.75 -9.17 17.87
N ASN A 45 -2.63 -9.28 19.19
CA ASN A 45 -3.67 -8.95 20.17
C ASN A 45 -3.50 -7.55 20.79
N GLU A 46 -2.72 -6.66 20.17
CA GLU A 46 -2.58 -5.28 20.65
C GLU A 46 -3.90 -4.52 20.52
N VAL A 47 -4.19 -3.69 21.51
CA VAL A 47 -5.39 -2.85 21.50
C VAL A 47 -5.32 -1.84 20.37
N PRO A 48 -6.36 -1.69 19.52
CA PRO A 48 -6.34 -0.81 18.35
C PRO A 48 -5.93 0.64 18.66
N ALA A 49 -6.31 1.17 19.81
CA ALA A 49 -5.93 2.52 20.23
C ALA A 49 -4.41 2.71 20.36
N LYS A 50 -3.65 1.63 20.60
CA LYS A 50 -2.19 1.68 20.70
C LYS A 50 -1.47 1.51 19.35
N THR A 51 -2.20 1.29 18.28
CA THR A 51 -1.65 1.13 16.92
C THR A 51 -1.98 2.29 15.99
N ILE A 52 -2.63 3.33 16.52
CA ILE A 52 -3.06 4.48 15.73
C ILE A 52 -1.91 5.23 15.05
N ASP A 53 -0.69 5.17 15.62
CA ASP A 53 0.53 5.70 15.03
C ASP A 53 0.89 5.04 13.69
N LEU A 54 0.51 3.77 13.52
CA LEU A 54 0.77 3.01 12.29
C LEU A 54 -0.23 3.36 11.17
N ALA A 55 -1.43 3.84 11.52
CA ALA A 55 -2.43 4.24 10.53
C ALA A 55 -1.99 5.45 9.69
N PHE A 56 -1.06 6.26 10.22
CA PHE A 56 -0.51 7.44 9.54
C PHE A 56 0.95 7.26 9.13
N ALA A 57 1.42 6.02 9.07
CA ALA A 57 2.81 5.70 8.77
C ALA A 57 2.91 4.75 7.59
N LEU A 58 3.89 4.98 6.72
CA LEU A 58 4.27 3.99 5.74
C LEU A 58 5.20 2.96 6.40
N ILE A 59 4.80 1.69 6.36
CA ILE A 59 5.66 0.58 6.80
C ILE A 59 6.55 0.21 5.62
N ARG A 60 7.82 0.57 5.72
CA ARG A 60 8.81 0.26 4.72
C ARG A 60 9.68 -0.90 5.20
N VAL A 61 9.71 -1.99 4.43
CA VAL A 61 10.47 -3.20 4.75
C VAL A 61 11.79 -3.24 3.99
N LEU A 62 11.79 -2.85 2.70
CA LEU A 62 12.98 -2.85 1.87
C LEU A 62 13.70 -1.50 1.95
N ASP A 63 15.04 -1.53 2.09
CA ASP A 63 15.88 -0.35 1.88
C ASP A 63 16.07 -0.06 0.37
N ASP A 64 16.91 0.91 0.05
CA ASP A 64 17.16 1.30 -1.35
C ASP A 64 18.04 0.28 -2.08
N GLU A 65 18.75 -0.56 -1.34
CA GLU A 65 19.59 -1.66 -1.83
C GLU A 65 18.81 -2.97 -1.98
N GLY A 66 17.53 -3.01 -1.54
CA GLY A 66 16.65 -4.17 -1.64
C GLY A 66 16.79 -5.18 -0.50
N HIS A 67 17.44 -4.81 0.62
CA HIS A 67 17.50 -5.64 1.81
C HIS A 67 16.25 -5.49 2.66
N ALA A 68 15.71 -6.62 3.15
CA ALA A 68 14.58 -6.62 4.07
C ALA A 68 15.06 -6.35 5.50
N LEU A 69 14.53 -5.29 6.13
CA LEU A 69 14.94 -4.82 7.44
C LEU A 69 13.77 -4.70 8.41
N GLY A 70 14.08 -4.89 9.69
CA GLY A 70 13.18 -4.61 10.79
C GLY A 70 12.13 -5.68 11.07
N PRO A 71 11.22 -5.42 12.03
CA PRO A 71 10.32 -6.44 12.58
C PRO A 71 9.19 -6.86 11.62
N TRP A 72 9.02 -6.16 10.51
CA TRP A 72 8.06 -6.49 9.46
C TRP A 72 8.67 -7.31 8.32
N ALA A 73 10.00 -7.52 8.32
CA ALA A 73 10.65 -8.33 7.32
C ALA A 73 10.13 -9.78 7.42
N PRO A 74 9.57 -10.35 6.34
CA PRO A 74 9.09 -11.72 6.37
C PRO A 74 10.26 -12.71 6.30
N ASP A 75 10.19 -13.78 7.06
CA ASP A 75 11.09 -14.92 6.93
C ASP A 75 10.57 -15.86 5.84
N VAL A 76 10.94 -15.57 4.59
CA VAL A 76 10.48 -16.33 3.43
C VAL A 76 11.64 -16.65 2.49
N ASP A 77 11.61 -17.83 1.88
CA ASP A 77 12.61 -18.26 0.95
C ASP A 77 12.42 -17.69 -0.48
N ALA A 78 13.43 -17.79 -1.30
CA ALA A 78 13.39 -17.34 -2.69
C ALA A 78 12.34 -18.10 -3.53
N ALA A 79 12.02 -19.35 -3.18
CA ALA A 79 11.01 -20.13 -3.88
C ALA A 79 9.61 -19.57 -3.61
N PHE A 80 9.34 -19.18 -2.37
CA PHE A 80 8.10 -18.48 -1.99
C PHE A 80 7.95 -17.15 -2.75
N LEU A 81 8.99 -16.33 -2.75
CA LEU A 81 8.98 -15.04 -3.44
C LEU A 81 8.74 -15.19 -4.95
N LYS A 82 9.37 -16.20 -5.59
CA LYS A 82 9.14 -16.50 -7.01
C LYS A 82 7.72 -16.98 -7.30
N ARG A 83 7.09 -17.74 -6.38
CA ARG A 83 5.68 -18.14 -6.52
C ARG A 83 4.77 -16.92 -6.40
N GLY A 84 5.00 -16.06 -5.41
CA GLY A 84 4.27 -14.81 -5.24
C GLY A 84 4.36 -13.91 -6.47
N MET A 85 5.57 -13.66 -6.97
CA MET A 85 5.79 -12.87 -8.18
C MET A 85 5.05 -13.46 -9.39
N ARG A 86 5.06 -14.79 -9.56
CA ARG A 86 4.29 -15.45 -10.64
C ARG A 86 2.78 -15.23 -10.49
N ALA A 87 2.26 -15.28 -9.27
CA ALA A 87 0.85 -15.01 -9.01
C ALA A 87 0.51 -13.57 -9.39
N MET A 88 1.29 -12.61 -8.93
CA MET A 88 1.11 -11.19 -9.26
C MET A 88 1.15 -10.93 -10.78
N LEU A 89 2.10 -11.53 -11.50
CA LEU A 89 2.19 -11.40 -12.96
C LEU A 89 0.98 -12.03 -13.67
N LYS A 90 0.47 -13.16 -13.16
CA LYS A 90 -0.76 -13.77 -13.69
C LYS A 90 -1.97 -12.88 -13.47
N THR A 91 -2.11 -12.32 -12.27
CA THR A 91 -3.19 -11.36 -11.95
C THR A 91 -3.14 -10.17 -12.90
N ARG A 92 -1.96 -9.59 -13.12
CA ARG A 92 -1.79 -8.47 -14.05
C ARG A 92 -2.15 -8.83 -15.49
N ALA A 93 -1.72 -10.00 -15.97
CA ALA A 93 -2.06 -10.48 -17.30
C ALA A 93 -3.56 -10.78 -17.45
N PHE A 94 -4.17 -11.34 -16.42
CA PHE A 94 -5.61 -11.58 -16.35
C PHE A 94 -6.39 -10.27 -16.40
N ASP A 95 -6.01 -9.29 -15.58
CA ASP A 95 -6.62 -7.95 -15.54
C ASP A 95 -6.63 -7.30 -16.92
N ALA A 96 -5.50 -7.31 -17.60
CA ALA A 96 -5.40 -6.74 -18.94
C ALA A 96 -6.37 -7.42 -19.94
N ARG A 97 -6.50 -8.76 -19.82
CA ARG A 97 -7.42 -9.54 -20.66
C ARG A 97 -8.88 -9.25 -20.36
N MET A 98 -9.21 -9.15 -19.07
CA MET A 98 -10.59 -8.88 -18.62
C MET A 98 -11.02 -7.45 -18.97
N LEU A 99 -10.15 -6.47 -18.93
CA LEU A 99 -10.44 -5.11 -19.37
C LEU A 99 -10.77 -5.06 -20.87
N ILE A 100 -10.05 -5.85 -21.70
CA ILE A 100 -10.38 -6.00 -23.12
C ILE A 100 -11.75 -6.65 -23.29
N ALA A 101 -12.06 -7.70 -22.52
CA ALA A 101 -13.35 -8.37 -22.58
C ALA A 101 -14.52 -7.44 -22.19
N GLN A 102 -14.31 -6.59 -21.19
CA GLN A 102 -15.28 -5.56 -20.81
C GLN A 102 -15.52 -4.56 -21.94
N ARG A 103 -14.45 -4.04 -22.56
CA ARG A 103 -14.56 -3.13 -23.72
C ARG A 103 -15.27 -3.78 -24.92
N GLN A 104 -15.15 -5.09 -25.04
CA GLN A 104 -15.86 -5.88 -26.05
C GLN A 104 -17.31 -6.23 -25.64
N LYS A 105 -17.81 -5.70 -24.53
CA LYS A 105 -19.15 -5.97 -23.98
C LYS A 105 -19.42 -7.46 -23.66
N LYS A 106 -18.36 -8.25 -23.44
CA LYS A 106 -18.47 -9.66 -23.02
C LYS A 106 -18.76 -9.80 -21.53
N MET A 107 -18.62 -8.72 -20.76
CA MET A 107 -18.95 -8.61 -19.36
C MET A 107 -19.40 -7.18 -19.04
N SER A 108 -20.24 -7.01 -18.02
CA SER A 108 -20.84 -5.73 -17.65
C SER A 108 -19.87 -4.81 -16.92
N PHE A 109 -19.10 -5.37 -15.99
CA PHE A 109 -18.21 -4.60 -15.13
C PHE A 109 -16.95 -5.42 -14.80
N TYR A 110 -15.81 -4.72 -14.77
CA TYR A 110 -14.55 -5.25 -14.28
C TYR A 110 -13.70 -4.14 -13.65
N MET A 111 -13.08 -4.44 -12.52
CA MET A 111 -12.15 -3.55 -11.85
C MET A 111 -10.80 -4.26 -11.72
N GLN A 112 -9.74 -3.61 -12.14
CA GLN A 112 -8.38 -4.15 -12.09
C GLN A 112 -7.81 -4.10 -10.68
N CYS A 113 -6.94 -5.06 -10.35
CA CYS A 113 -6.22 -5.14 -9.07
C CYS A 113 -4.88 -4.39 -9.11
N LEU A 114 -4.79 -3.26 -9.81
CA LEU A 114 -3.54 -2.50 -9.95
C LEU A 114 -3.06 -2.01 -8.57
N GLY A 115 -1.86 -2.46 -8.17
CA GLY A 115 -1.28 -2.19 -6.86
C GLY A 115 -1.72 -3.17 -5.77
N GLU A 116 -2.68 -4.05 -6.04
CA GLU A 116 -3.23 -5.04 -5.10
C GLU A 116 -2.98 -6.48 -5.56
N GLU A 117 -2.13 -6.71 -6.55
CA GLU A 117 -1.90 -8.00 -7.16
C GLU A 117 -1.41 -9.08 -6.18
N ALA A 118 -0.83 -8.66 -5.05
CA ALA A 118 -0.36 -9.58 -4.02
C ALA A 118 -1.47 -10.05 -3.06
N ILE A 119 -2.64 -9.43 -3.12
CA ILE A 119 -3.80 -9.74 -2.26
C ILE A 119 -4.78 -10.66 -3.01
N ALA A 120 -4.78 -10.59 -4.33
CA ALA A 120 -5.69 -11.31 -5.23
C ALA A 120 -5.44 -12.82 -5.31
#